data_ceac6a809b469411fc31ea629483f720
#
_entry.id   ceac6a809b469411fc31ea629483f720
#
_cell.length_a   1.000
_cell.length_b   1.000
_cell.length_c   1.000
_cell.angle_alpha   90.00
_cell.angle_beta   90.00
_cell.angle_gamma   90.00
#
_symmetry.space_group_name_H-M   'P 1'
#
loop_
_entity.id
_entity.type
_entity.pdbx_description
1 polymer ?
#
loop_
_entity_poly.entity_id
_entity_poly.type
_entity_poly.pdbx_seq_one_letter_code
_entity_poly.pdbx_strand_id
1 'polypeptide(L)'
;MLKQTGYSREAPLLPAILRFSIPLMLTGILQLAYNTADSIIVGRYAGHASLAAVGSTTSIIFLIITLFNGVSIGANYMAARDFGAQDDRGLFRTVHCAAVLSVILGLLACVCGLLLSTPLLRWADAPEDVLPLSVLYLRIYFLGVPALVVYNFGSALLRAVGDTFYPLLFMIVSGALNVALNLLLVVVIPLDVAGVAIATSVSQLLSAVLVTVRLCTFRGPCRLELRKIRLYPDRMGQMLRLGFSAGLQGILFSASNVMIQSAINSFGSVVMAGSSAASGIENFIHTALNTFYQSAITFTGQSMGASDPRRAVRVFQINLALTTGLGILLCTLAQIFQVPLLGLYVQSSDPAYDAVIAAGVVRVLALSRFQWVGGLMETACGTLRGLGHSMNPTVTTLIGACLLRVVWRYTVFEAVGTVESMYWSYPVSWLLTFLIHLIYLERDRRRLMVENTAAR
;
A
#
# COMPACT_ATOMS: atom_id res chain seq x y z
N MET A 1 9.41 23.39 18.31
CA MET A 1 10.63 22.57 18.23
C MET A 1 10.26 21.12 18.55
N LEU A 2 9.94 20.31 17.52
CA LEU A 2 9.77 18.88 17.68
C LEU A 2 11.15 18.27 17.91
N LYS A 3 11.41 17.79 19.13
CA LYS A 3 12.59 16.97 19.41
C LYS A 3 12.63 15.87 18.36
N GLN A 4 13.70 15.82 17.58
CA GLN A 4 13.97 14.70 16.67
C GLN A 4 13.83 13.44 17.52
N THR A 5 12.86 12.59 17.18
CA THR A 5 12.72 11.27 17.79
C THR A 5 13.80 10.39 17.20
N GLY A 6 15.05 10.67 17.58
CA GLY A 6 16.14 9.74 17.35
C GLY A 6 15.81 8.39 17.96
N TYR A 7 16.28 7.31 17.35
CA TYR A 7 16.23 5.99 17.97
C TYR A 7 16.86 6.12 19.37
N SER A 8 16.03 5.98 20.40
CA SER A 8 16.49 5.84 21.78
C SER A 8 16.17 4.44 22.23
N ARG A 9 17.19 3.70 22.68
CA ARG A 9 16.99 2.37 23.28
C ARG A 9 16.06 2.42 24.50
N GLU A 10 15.99 3.56 25.17
CA GLU A 10 15.22 3.78 26.39
C GLU A 10 13.79 4.30 26.12
N ALA A 11 13.50 4.78 24.92
CA ALA A 11 12.18 5.32 24.61
C ALA A 11 11.10 4.23 24.68
N PRO A 12 9.95 4.50 25.33
CA PRO A 12 8.84 3.56 25.39
C PRO A 12 8.29 3.28 24.00
N LEU A 13 8.22 2.00 23.63
CA LEU A 13 7.87 1.55 22.28
C LEU A 13 6.43 1.89 21.89
N LEU A 14 5.48 1.70 22.80
CA LEU A 14 4.06 1.92 22.50
C LEU A 14 3.76 3.35 22.05
N PRO A 15 4.16 4.42 22.77
CA PRO A 15 3.98 5.79 22.30
C PRO A 15 4.73 6.08 20.99
N ALA A 16 5.91 5.51 20.79
CA ALA A 16 6.69 5.69 19.56
C ALA A 16 5.97 5.08 18.35
N ILE A 17 5.45 3.86 18.48
CA ILE A 17 4.67 3.17 17.46
C ILE A 17 3.37 3.92 17.16
N LEU A 18 2.63 4.36 18.17
CA LEU A 18 1.40 5.13 17.97
C LEU A 18 1.66 6.47 17.26
N ARG A 19 2.70 7.20 17.69
CA ARG A 19 3.10 8.48 17.06
C ARG A 19 3.53 8.29 15.60
N PHE A 20 4.11 7.15 15.26
CA PHE A 20 4.46 6.76 13.90
C PHE A 20 3.21 6.37 13.09
N SER A 21 2.34 5.55 13.69
CA SER A 21 1.23 4.89 12.99
C SER A 21 0.07 5.82 12.71
N ILE A 22 -0.27 6.74 13.63
CA ILE A 22 -1.43 7.63 13.45
C ILE A 22 -1.27 8.55 12.23
N PRO A 23 -0.16 9.29 12.03
CA PRO A 23 -0.01 10.11 10.83
C PRO A 23 0.04 9.28 9.55
N LEU A 24 0.63 8.08 9.61
CA LEU A 24 0.69 7.18 8.44
C LEU A 24 -0.69 6.64 8.07
N MET A 25 -1.52 6.30 9.04
CA MET A 25 -2.91 5.89 8.84
C MET A 25 -3.72 7.03 8.21
N LEU A 26 -3.58 8.25 8.73
CA LEU A 26 -4.24 9.43 8.16
C LEU A 26 -3.80 9.70 6.72
N THR A 27 -2.50 9.50 6.41
CA THR A 27 -2.00 9.63 5.03
C THR A 27 -2.71 8.64 4.09
N GLY A 28 -2.85 7.38 4.49
CA GLY A 28 -3.53 6.37 3.68
C GLY A 28 -5.03 6.66 3.50
N ILE A 29 -5.72 7.06 4.56
CA ILE A 29 -7.15 7.43 4.51
C ILE A 29 -7.36 8.65 3.60
N LEU A 30 -6.53 9.68 3.71
CA LEU A 30 -6.59 10.86 2.84
C LEU A 30 -6.34 10.48 1.38
N GLN A 31 -5.42 9.57 1.10
CA GLN A 31 -5.18 9.09 -0.26
C GLN A 31 -6.42 8.41 -0.85
N LEU A 32 -7.12 7.57 -0.07
CA LEU A 32 -8.39 6.99 -0.50
C LEU A 32 -9.46 8.05 -0.75
N ALA A 33 -9.56 9.04 0.15
CA ALA A 33 -10.52 10.14 0.00
C ALA A 33 -10.25 10.97 -1.27
N TYR A 34 -8.99 11.27 -1.59
CA TYR A 34 -8.64 11.99 -2.82
C TYR A 34 -8.94 11.18 -4.08
N ASN A 35 -8.62 9.88 -4.11
CA ASN A 35 -8.96 9.01 -5.23
C ASN A 35 -10.49 8.94 -5.45
N THR A 36 -11.25 8.95 -4.35
CA THR A 36 -12.72 9.00 -4.43
C THR A 36 -13.21 10.35 -4.96
N ALA A 37 -12.63 11.47 -4.49
CA ALA A 37 -12.95 12.80 -4.98
C ALA A 37 -12.66 12.95 -6.49
N ASP A 38 -11.52 12.45 -6.96
CA ASP A 38 -11.16 12.42 -8.38
C ASP A 38 -12.24 11.71 -9.20
N SER A 39 -12.65 10.52 -8.75
CA SER A 39 -13.69 9.72 -9.43
C SER A 39 -15.05 10.44 -9.47
N ILE A 40 -15.43 11.13 -8.38
CA ILE A 40 -16.66 11.92 -8.32
C ILE A 40 -16.60 13.11 -9.29
N ILE A 41 -15.48 13.85 -9.31
CA ILE A 41 -15.32 15.01 -10.21
C ILE A 41 -15.38 14.56 -11.67
N VAL A 42 -14.67 13.49 -12.02
CA VAL A 42 -14.72 12.93 -13.39
C VAL A 42 -16.14 12.50 -13.77
N GLY A 43 -16.77 11.69 -12.94
CA GLY A 43 -18.10 11.15 -13.23
C GLY A 43 -19.18 12.23 -13.35
N ARG A 44 -19.05 13.33 -12.56
CA ARG A 44 -20.06 14.38 -12.53
C ARG A 44 -19.87 15.45 -13.61
N TYR A 45 -18.63 15.75 -13.99
CA TYR A 45 -18.31 16.90 -14.85
C TYR A 45 -17.68 16.54 -16.19
N ALA A 46 -16.95 15.43 -16.31
CA ALA A 46 -16.31 15.00 -17.54
C ALA A 46 -17.11 13.95 -18.33
N GLY A 47 -18.25 13.50 -17.78
CA GLY A 47 -19.17 12.57 -18.44
C GLY A 47 -18.75 11.09 -18.33
N HIS A 48 -19.66 10.22 -18.81
CA HIS A 48 -19.53 8.77 -18.65
C HIS A 48 -18.34 8.16 -19.42
N ALA A 49 -18.02 8.68 -20.61
CA ALA A 49 -16.89 8.20 -21.40
C ALA A 49 -15.55 8.45 -20.71
N SER A 50 -15.39 9.62 -20.09
CA SER A 50 -14.19 9.97 -19.31
C SER A 50 -14.08 9.13 -18.05
N LEU A 51 -15.18 8.85 -17.35
CA LEU A 51 -15.21 7.97 -16.20
C LEU A 51 -14.83 6.53 -16.58
N ALA A 52 -15.35 6.03 -17.69
CA ALA A 52 -15.01 4.72 -18.23
C ALA A 52 -13.52 4.63 -18.62
N ALA A 53 -12.98 5.71 -19.23
CA ALA A 53 -11.57 5.79 -19.58
C ALA A 53 -10.66 5.75 -18.35
N VAL A 54 -10.96 6.51 -17.29
CA VAL A 54 -10.21 6.46 -16.02
C VAL A 54 -10.34 5.09 -15.39
N GLY A 55 -11.56 4.51 -15.37
CA GLY A 55 -11.81 3.18 -14.81
C GLY A 55 -11.00 2.08 -15.49
N SER A 56 -10.90 2.07 -16.83
CA SER A 56 -10.15 1.08 -17.60
C SER A 56 -8.63 1.11 -17.32
N THR A 57 -8.09 2.27 -16.91
CA THR A 57 -6.66 2.42 -16.59
C THR A 57 -6.30 2.05 -15.16
N THR A 58 -7.28 1.97 -14.26
CA THR A 58 -7.06 1.81 -12.80
C THR A 58 -6.24 0.58 -12.47
N SER A 59 -6.53 -0.56 -13.09
CA SER A 59 -5.79 -1.82 -12.83
C SER A 59 -4.33 -1.74 -13.24
N ILE A 60 -4.04 -1.10 -14.39
CA ILE A 60 -2.67 -0.91 -14.89
C ILE A 60 -1.88 -0.01 -13.95
N ILE A 61 -2.48 1.12 -13.56
CA ILE A 61 -1.90 2.08 -12.61
C ILE A 61 -1.63 1.41 -11.26
N PHE A 62 -2.59 0.63 -10.75
CA PHE A 62 -2.45 -0.07 -9.48
C PHE A 62 -1.28 -1.07 -9.48
N LEU A 63 -1.11 -1.85 -10.55
CA LEU A 63 0.01 -2.78 -10.68
C LEU A 63 1.36 -2.06 -10.62
N ILE A 64 1.48 -0.93 -11.32
CA ILE A 64 2.71 -0.13 -11.38
C ILE A 64 3.02 0.50 -10.02
N ILE A 65 2.02 1.13 -9.38
CA ILE A 65 2.17 1.73 -8.05
C ILE A 65 2.59 0.65 -7.04
N THR A 66 1.95 -0.52 -7.08
CA THR A 66 2.25 -1.63 -6.16
C THR A 66 3.69 -2.11 -6.30
N LEU A 67 4.21 -2.22 -7.53
CA LEU A 67 5.60 -2.60 -7.77
C LEU A 67 6.57 -1.59 -7.14
N PHE A 68 6.39 -0.31 -7.40
CA PHE A 68 7.30 0.74 -6.91
C PHE A 68 7.17 0.98 -5.41
N ASN A 69 5.96 0.87 -4.85
CA ASN A 69 5.78 0.84 -3.40
C ASN A 69 6.55 -0.32 -2.76
N GLY A 70 6.49 -1.51 -3.39
CA GLY A 70 7.28 -2.66 -2.95
C GLY A 70 8.77 -2.35 -2.94
N VAL A 71 9.32 -1.77 -4.03
CA VAL A 71 10.76 -1.44 -4.09
C VAL A 71 11.15 -0.40 -3.02
N SER A 72 10.29 0.57 -2.72
CA SER A 72 10.53 1.57 -1.67
C SER A 72 10.62 0.95 -0.26
N ILE A 73 9.99 -0.22 -0.04
CA ILE A 73 10.11 -0.98 1.22
C ILE A 73 11.56 -1.42 1.46
N GLY A 74 12.27 -1.81 0.39
CA GLY A 74 13.70 -2.15 0.49
C GLY A 74 14.56 -0.97 0.97
N ALA A 75 14.28 0.23 0.46
CA ALA A 75 14.95 1.46 0.91
C ALA A 75 14.60 1.79 2.38
N ASN A 76 13.33 1.64 2.78
CA ASN A 76 12.87 1.82 4.17
C ASN A 76 13.63 0.89 5.12
N TYR A 77 13.65 -0.42 4.81
CA TYR A 77 14.32 -1.41 5.65
C TYR A 77 15.81 -1.09 5.84
N MET A 78 16.54 -0.83 4.74
CA MET A 78 17.97 -0.55 4.81
C MET A 78 18.26 0.71 5.60
N ALA A 79 17.53 1.79 5.34
CA ALA A 79 17.68 3.05 6.06
C ALA A 79 17.31 2.89 7.56
N ALA A 80 16.25 2.13 7.88
CA ALA A 80 15.87 1.85 9.27
C ALA A 80 16.94 1.05 10.02
N ARG A 81 17.53 0.05 9.36
CA ARG A 81 18.62 -0.75 9.92
C ARG A 81 19.88 0.09 10.16
N ASP A 82 20.32 0.87 9.16
CA ASP A 82 21.49 1.74 9.27
C ASP A 82 21.26 2.80 10.38
N PHE A 83 20.04 3.37 10.46
CA PHE A 83 19.67 4.32 11.50
C PHE A 83 19.70 3.69 12.91
N GLY A 84 19.16 2.47 13.06
CA GLY A 84 19.21 1.74 14.31
C GLY A 84 20.62 1.35 14.75
N ALA A 85 21.49 1.04 13.78
CA ALA A 85 22.91 0.75 14.00
C ALA A 85 23.74 1.99 14.35
N GLN A 86 23.17 3.20 14.20
CA GLN A 86 23.90 4.48 14.27
C GLN A 86 25.06 4.54 13.26
N ASP A 87 24.90 3.83 12.10
CA ASP A 87 25.86 3.87 11.01
C ASP A 87 25.55 5.06 10.07
N ASP A 88 26.05 6.21 10.43
CA ASP A 88 25.85 7.45 9.67
C ASP A 88 26.35 7.34 8.22
N ARG A 89 27.45 6.60 8.00
CA ARG A 89 28.00 6.37 6.66
C ARG A 89 27.13 5.43 5.83
N GLY A 90 26.62 4.36 6.45
CA GLY A 90 25.66 3.44 5.85
C GLY A 90 24.39 4.14 5.47
N LEU A 91 23.79 4.90 6.40
CA LEU A 91 22.57 5.67 6.16
C LEU A 91 22.75 6.71 5.05
N PHE A 92 23.86 7.45 5.04
CA PHE A 92 24.20 8.38 3.97
C PHE A 92 24.23 7.69 2.60
N ARG A 93 24.93 6.54 2.48
CA ARG A 93 24.99 5.76 1.23
C ARG A 93 23.60 5.24 0.81
N THR A 94 22.81 4.77 1.77
CA THR A 94 21.45 4.30 1.55
C THR A 94 20.54 5.40 1.01
N VAL A 95 20.56 6.59 1.61
CA VAL A 95 19.76 7.76 1.17
C VAL A 95 20.12 8.19 -0.26
N HIS A 96 21.42 8.34 -0.55
CA HIS A 96 21.87 8.78 -1.88
C HIS A 96 21.62 7.72 -2.96
N CYS A 97 21.82 6.44 -2.65
CA CYS A 97 21.49 5.33 -3.54
C CYS A 97 19.99 5.25 -3.82
N ALA A 98 19.15 5.40 -2.80
CA ALA A 98 17.69 5.40 -2.94
C ALA A 98 17.20 6.56 -3.81
N ALA A 99 17.79 7.75 -3.68
CA ALA A 99 17.46 8.90 -4.51
C ALA A 99 17.78 8.65 -5.99
N VAL A 100 18.97 8.11 -6.32
CA VAL A 100 19.32 7.75 -7.71
C VAL A 100 18.39 6.66 -8.24
N LEU A 101 18.18 5.61 -7.45
CA LEU A 101 17.34 4.47 -7.84
C LEU A 101 15.90 4.90 -8.11
N SER A 102 15.34 5.82 -7.31
CA SER A 102 13.99 6.34 -7.52
C SER A 102 13.85 7.08 -8.84
N VAL A 103 14.83 7.87 -9.22
CA VAL A 103 14.84 8.57 -10.52
C VAL A 103 14.97 7.58 -11.68
N ILE A 104 15.91 6.63 -11.60
CA ILE A 104 16.11 5.62 -12.65
C ILE A 104 14.84 4.79 -12.86
N LEU A 105 14.27 4.26 -11.78
CA LEU A 105 13.06 3.45 -11.85
C LEU A 105 11.85 4.26 -12.32
N GLY A 106 11.73 5.50 -11.86
CA GLY A 106 10.66 6.41 -12.28
C GLY A 106 10.73 6.73 -13.77
N LEU A 107 11.92 7.06 -14.29
CA LEU A 107 12.13 7.31 -15.72
C LEU A 107 11.91 6.04 -16.56
N LEU A 108 12.40 4.89 -16.09
CA LEU A 108 12.15 3.61 -16.76
C LEU A 108 10.65 3.33 -16.85
N ALA A 109 9.90 3.51 -15.75
CA ALA A 109 8.46 3.34 -15.74
C ALA A 109 7.75 4.33 -16.66
N CYS A 110 8.19 5.58 -16.69
CA CYS A 110 7.65 6.59 -17.60
C CYS A 110 7.83 6.17 -19.08
N VAL A 111 9.03 5.81 -19.48
CA VAL A 111 9.32 5.37 -20.86
C VAL A 111 8.53 4.11 -21.21
N CYS A 112 8.57 3.08 -20.36
CA CYS A 112 7.80 1.86 -20.57
C CYS A 112 6.30 2.16 -20.65
N GLY A 113 5.78 3.00 -19.76
CA GLY A 113 4.38 3.36 -19.74
C GLY A 113 3.93 4.13 -20.98
N LEU A 114 4.72 5.08 -21.46
CA LEU A 114 4.44 5.82 -22.69
C LEU A 114 4.41 4.89 -23.93
N LEU A 115 5.35 3.95 -24.02
CA LEU A 115 5.43 3.01 -25.14
C LEU A 115 4.36 1.92 -25.08
N LEU A 116 4.06 1.41 -23.87
CA LEU A 116 3.19 0.26 -23.67
C LEU A 116 1.73 0.63 -23.36
N SER A 117 1.36 1.91 -23.24
CA SER A 117 0.00 2.35 -22.89
C SER A 117 -1.06 1.73 -23.79
N THR A 118 -0.88 1.80 -25.11
CA THR A 118 -1.86 1.26 -26.08
C THR A 118 -1.93 -0.26 -26.04
N PRO A 119 -0.80 -1.02 -26.12
CA PRO A 119 -0.88 -2.48 -26.04
C PRO A 119 -1.40 -2.99 -24.69
N LEU A 120 -1.08 -2.34 -23.57
CA LEU A 120 -1.59 -2.72 -22.26
C LEU A 120 -3.10 -2.54 -22.15
N LEU A 121 -3.65 -1.45 -22.68
CA LEU A 121 -5.09 -1.20 -22.67
C LEU A 121 -5.85 -2.15 -23.59
N ARG A 122 -5.29 -2.48 -24.76
CA ARG A 122 -5.85 -3.51 -25.64
C ARG A 122 -5.83 -4.90 -25.02
N TRP A 123 -4.73 -5.24 -24.33
CA TRP A 123 -4.64 -6.50 -23.59
C TRP A 123 -5.61 -6.57 -22.40
N ALA A 124 -5.97 -5.42 -21.82
CA ALA A 124 -6.97 -5.30 -20.77
C ALA A 124 -8.41 -5.21 -21.30
N ASP A 125 -8.65 -5.48 -22.59
CA ASP A 125 -9.95 -5.43 -23.28
C ASP A 125 -10.68 -4.10 -23.09
N ALA A 126 -9.95 -2.96 -23.10
CA ALA A 126 -10.56 -1.64 -23.05
C ALA A 126 -11.43 -1.41 -24.30
N PRO A 127 -12.70 -0.95 -24.12
CA PRO A 127 -13.59 -0.72 -25.26
C PRO A 127 -13.03 0.28 -26.26
N GLU A 128 -13.23 0.05 -27.56
CA GLU A 128 -12.61 0.85 -28.62
C GLU A 128 -13.08 2.31 -28.64
N ASP A 129 -14.28 2.58 -28.20
CA ASP A 129 -14.87 3.93 -28.09
C ASP A 129 -14.19 4.80 -27.03
N VAL A 130 -13.71 4.19 -25.92
CA VAL A 130 -13.01 4.89 -24.84
C VAL A 130 -11.48 4.77 -24.93
N LEU A 131 -10.97 3.88 -25.79
CA LEU A 131 -9.54 3.60 -25.91
C LEU A 131 -8.67 4.85 -26.14
N PRO A 132 -9.03 5.81 -27.02
CA PRO A 132 -8.24 7.03 -27.22
C PRO A 132 -8.12 7.88 -25.97
N LEU A 133 -9.20 8.02 -25.20
CA LEU A 133 -9.23 8.76 -23.94
C LEU A 133 -8.42 8.05 -22.86
N SER A 134 -8.52 6.73 -22.78
CA SER A 134 -7.77 5.90 -21.86
C SER A 134 -6.25 5.98 -22.12
N VAL A 135 -5.85 5.94 -23.40
CA VAL A 135 -4.44 6.10 -23.81
C VAL A 135 -3.91 7.49 -23.45
N LEU A 136 -4.71 8.54 -23.71
CA LEU A 136 -4.35 9.93 -23.38
C LEU A 136 -4.15 10.07 -21.86
N TYR A 137 -5.11 9.61 -21.08
CA TYR A 137 -5.04 9.64 -19.61
C TYR A 137 -3.79 8.91 -19.11
N LEU A 138 -3.58 7.68 -19.57
CA LEU A 138 -2.49 6.82 -19.11
C LEU A 138 -1.13 7.42 -19.47
N ARG A 139 -0.97 7.99 -20.66
CA ARG A 139 0.27 8.67 -21.08
C ARG A 139 0.59 9.87 -20.22
N ILE A 140 -0.39 10.75 -19.96
CA ILE A 140 -0.20 11.91 -19.09
C ILE A 140 0.13 11.46 -17.65
N TYR A 141 -0.56 10.43 -17.17
CA TYR A 141 -0.28 9.84 -15.85
C TYR A 141 1.16 9.32 -15.75
N PHE A 142 1.67 8.62 -16.78
CA PHE A 142 3.04 8.11 -16.80
C PHE A 142 4.11 9.20 -16.79
N LEU A 143 3.83 10.39 -17.30
CA LEU A 143 4.71 11.55 -17.15
C LEU A 143 4.84 11.98 -15.67
N GLY A 144 3.82 11.74 -14.84
CA GLY A 144 3.85 11.99 -13.40
C GLY A 144 4.53 10.88 -12.58
N VAL A 145 4.65 9.65 -13.12
CA VAL A 145 5.19 8.48 -12.38
C VAL A 145 6.60 8.70 -11.84
N PRO A 146 7.55 9.36 -12.52
CA PRO A 146 8.86 9.65 -11.93
C PRO A 146 8.75 10.42 -10.61
N ALA A 147 7.87 11.41 -10.54
CA ALA A 147 7.62 12.16 -9.33
C ALA A 147 6.98 11.29 -8.23
N LEU A 148 6.03 10.45 -8.58
CA LEU A 148 5.41 9.49 -7.66
C LEU A 148 6.45 8.55 -7.04
N VAL A 149 7.37 8.01 -7.85
CA VAL A 149 8.42 7.09 -7.37
C VAL A 149 9.39 7.82 -6.43
N VAL A 150 9.82 9.03 -6.79
CA VAL A 150 10.67 9.88 -5.93
C VAL A 150 9.97 10.17 -4.59
N TYR A 151 8.69 10.50 -4.60
CA TYR A 151 7.91 10.70 -3.37
C TYR A 151 7.84 9.43 -2.51
N ASN A 152 7.57 8.27 -3.10
CA ASN A 152 7.47 7.01 -2.38
C ASN A 152 8.80 6.62 -1.70
N PHE A 153 9.92 6.75 -2.41
CA PHE A 153 11.25 6.50 -1.84
C PHE A 153 11.62 7.53 -0.77
N GLY A 154 11.39 8.81 -1.02
CA GLY A 154 11.65 9.86 -0.04
C GLY A 154 10.83 9.69 1.23
N SER A 155 9.54 9.36 1.10
CA SER A 155 8.66 9.06 2.23
C SER A 155 9.10 7.81 2.98
N ALA A 156 9.60 6.77 2.27
CA ALA A 156 10.16 5.57 2.86
C ALA A 156 11.40 5.87 3.71
N LEU A 157 12.29 6.76 3.23
CA LEU A 157 13.47 7.21 3.97
C LEU A 157 13.09 8.02 5.22
N LEU A 158 12.11 8.92 5.12
CA LEU A 158 11.60 9.67 6.28
C LEU A 158 10.96 8.73 7.32
N ARG A 159 10.16 7.74 6.87
CA ARG A 159 9.61 6.70 7.76
C ARG A 159 10.72 5.90 8.45
N ALA A 160 11.78 5.57 7.75
CA ALA A 160 12.90 4.80 8.30
C ALA A 160 13.55 5.47 9.53
N VAL A 161 13.54 6.80 9.59
CA VAL A 161 14.02 7.59 10.74
C VAL A 161 12.90 8.01 11.70
N GLY A 162 11.68 7.48 11.52
CA GLY A 162 10.54 7.72 12.39
C GLY A 162 9.72 8.98 12.07
N ASP A 163 10.01 9.69 10.98
CA ASP A 163 9.28 10.89 10.58
C ASP A 163 8.11 10.53 9.63
N THR A 164 6.91 10.40 10.17
CA THR A 164 5.67 10.18 9.42
C THR A 164 4.80 11.42 9.31
N PHE A 165 5.13 12.47 10.07
CA PHE A 165 4.34 13.70 10.08
C PHE A 165 4.52 14.51 8.79
N TYR A 166 5.75 14.65 8.29
CA TYR A 166 5.99 15.40 7.05
C TYR A 166 5.38 14.72 5.82
N PRO A 167 5.48 13.40 5.61
CA PRO A 167 4.71 12.71 4.56
C PRO A 167 3.20 12.97 4.62
N LEU A 168 2.59 13.01 5.81
CA LEU A 168 1.19 13.40 5.99
C LEU A 168 0.94 14.84 5.54
N LEU A 169 1.78 15.79 5.97
CA LEU A 169 1.66 17.19 5.58
C LEU A 169 1.77 17.37 4.05
N PHE A 170 2.71 16.65 3.41
CA PHE A 170 2.87 16.71 1.96
C PHE A 170 1.65 16.13 1.24
N MET A 171 1.06 15.07 1.76
CA MET A 171 -0.19 14.51 1.22
C MET A 171 -1.36 15.50 1.34
N ILE A 172 -1.49 16.21 2.47
CA ILE A 172 -2.54 17.24 2.64
C ILE A 172 -2.36 18.35 1.61
N VAL A 173 -1.16 18.89 1.46
CA VAL A 173 -0.89 20.02 0.56
C VAL A 173 -1.06 19.61 -0.90
N SER A 174 -0.49 18.46 -1.31
CA SER A 174 -0.58 18.00 -2.68
C SER A 174 -1.99 17.49 -3.04
N GLY A 175 -2.70 16.88 -2.10
CA GLY A 175 -4.09 16.47 -2.31
C GLY A 175 -5.04 17.66 -2.43
N ALA A 176 -4.86 18.70 -1.62
CA ALA A 176 -5.62 19.93 -1.76
C ALA A 176 -5.37 20.60 -3.13
N LEU A 177 -4.11 20.63 -3.58
CA LEU A 177 -3.77 21.09 -4.92
C LEU A 177 -4.41 20.21 -6.00
N ASN A 178 -4.40 18.89 -5.85
CA ASN A 178 -5.01 17.96 -6.78
C ASN A 178 -6.51 18.27 -6.97
N VAL A 179 -7.27 18.38 -5.87
CA VAL A 179 -8.70 18.73 -5.93
C VAL A 179 -8.93 20.09 -6.57
N ALA A 180 -8.14 21.11 -6.21
CA ALA A 180 -8.23 22.45 -6.80
C ALA A 180 -7.96 22.43 -8.31
N LEU A 181 -6.92 21.72 -8.75
CA LEU A 181 -6.57 21.56 -10.16
C LEU A 181 -7.64 20.74 -10.92
N ASN A 182 -8.20 19.69 -10.31
CA ASN A 182 -9.29 18.95 -10.92
C ASN A 182 -10.52 19.84 -11.16
N LEU A 183 -10.91 20.64 -10.18
CA LEU A 183 -11.99 21.60 -10.36
C LEU A 183 -11.66 22.63 -11.44
N LEU A 184 -10.44 23.16 -11.47
CA LEU A 184 -10.02 24.13 -12.48
C LEU A 184 -9.98 23.52 -13.89
N LEU A 185 -9.32 22.37 -14.05
CA LEU A 185 -9.02 21.79 -15.37
C LEU A 185 -10.18 20.96 -15.95
N VAL A 186 -11.09 20.47 -15.10
CA VAL A 186 -12.25 19.69 -15.55
C VAL A 186 -13.51 20.54 -15.60
N VAL A 187 -13.75 21.44 -14.62
CA VAL A 187 -14.99 22.21 -14.54
C VAL A 187 -14.88 23.55 -15.26
N VAL A 188 -13.76 24.29 -15.07
CA VAL A 188 -13.59 25.64 -15.64
C VAL A 188 -12.98 25.61 -17.04
N ILE A 189 -11.96 24.79 -17.29
CA ILE A 189 -11.22 24.76 -18.58
C ILE A 189 -11.66 23.60 -19.49
N PRO A 190 -12.65 22.83 -19.20
CA PRO A 190 -13.12 21.52 -19.63
C PRO A 190 -12.12 20.69 -20.46
N LEU A 191 -11.01 20.27 -19.82
CA LEU A 191 -10.01 19.37 -20.41
C LEU A 191 -10.35 17.88 -20.22
N ASP A 192 -11.52 17.57 -19.69
CA ASP A 192 -12.03 16.22 -19.46
C ASP A 192 -10.98 15.30 -18.77
N VAL A 193 -10.72 14.13 -19.37
CA VAL A 193 -9.75 13.13 -18.92
C VAL A 193 -8.34 13.69 -18.79
N ALA A 194 -7.92 14.55 -19.72
CA ALA A 194 -6.57 15.15 -19.69
C ALA A 194 -6.40 16.06 -18.46
N GLY A 195 -7.46 16.80 -18.10
CA GLY A 195 -7.46 17.67 -16.92
C GLY A 195 -7.15 16.91 -15.63
N VAL A 196 -7.80 15.76 -15.43
CA VAL A 196 -7.58 14.90 -14.25
C VAL A 196 -6.16 14.32 -14.21
N ALA A 197 -5.68 13.83 -15.35
CA ALA A 197 -4.33 13.28 -15.45
C ALA A 197 -3.24 14.35 -15.17
N ILE A 198 -3.44 15.57 -15.67
CA ILE A 198 -2.55 16.72 -15.41
C ILE A 198 -2.60 17.09 -13.93
N ALA A 199 -3.80 17.23 -13.35
CA ALA A 199 -3.97 17.54 -11.93
C ALA A 199 -3.22 16.55 -11.04
N THR A 200 -3.36 15.24 -11.30
CA THR A 200 -2.69 14.18 -10.58
C THR A 200 -1.17 14.25 -10.75
N SER A 201 -0.68 14.41 -11.99
CA SER A 201 0.76 14.49 -12.29
C SER A 201 1.43 15.71 -11.65
N VAL A 202 0.79 16.88 -11.68
CA VAL A 202 1.29 18.11 -11.05
C VAL A 202 1.31 17.97 -9.53
N SER A 203 0.30 17.37 -8.93
CA SER A 203 0.23 17.14 -7.48
C SER A 203 1.29 16.15 -7.02
N GLN A 204 1.57 15.10 -7.81
CA GLN A 204 2.67 14.17 -7.55
C GLN A 204 4.02 14.86 -7.65
N LEU A 205 4.21 15.78 -8.62
CA LEU A 205 5.42 16.57 -8.73
C LEU A 205 5.62 17.46 -7.50
N LEU A 206 4.58 18.13 -7.02
CA LEU A 206 4.64 18.90 -5.79
C LEU A 206 5.05 18.02 -4.59
N SER A 207 4.46 16.84 -4.44
CA SER A 207 4.83 15.89 -3.38
C SER A 207 6.31 15.50 -3.46
N ALA A 208 6.82 15.21 -4.67
CA ALA A 208 8.23 14.88 -4.90
C ALA A 208 9.17 16.03 -4.54
N VAL A 209 8.81 17.25 -4.91
CA VAL A 209 9.58 18.46 -4.55
C VAL A 209 9.60 18.63 -3.03
N LEU A 210 8.45 18.56 -2.36
CA LEU A 210 8.34 18.74 -0.93
C LEU A 210 9.17 17.70 -0.15
N VAL A 211 9.10 16.42 -0.52
CA VAL A 211 9.86 15.36 0.13
C VAL A 211 11.36 15.52 -0.12
N THR A 212 11.76 15.94 -1.34
CA THR A 212 13.17 16.18 -1.68
C THR A 212 13.73 17.36 -0.91
N VAL A 213 13.02 18.49 -0.85
CA VAL A 213 13.39 19.67 -0.04
C VAL A 213 13.52 19.27 1.43
N ARG A 214 12.59 18.47 1.96
CA ARG A 214 12.66 17.99 3.34
C ARG A 214 13.91 17.16 3.59
N LEU A 215 14.26 16.23 2.69
CA LEU A 215 15.48 15.44 2.80
C LEU A 215 16.74 16.29 2.67
N CYS A 216 16.77 17.29 1.79
CA CYS A 216 17.90 18.22 1.64
C CYS A 216 18.10 19.11 2.87
N THR A 217 17.01 19.50 3.54
CA THR A 217 17.03 20.34 4.75
C THR A 217 17.07 19.54 6.04
N PHE A 218 17.08 18.22 5.96
CA PHE A 218 17.14 17.34 7.13
C PHE A 218 18.43 17.56 7.91
N ARG A 219 18.33 17.65 9.24
CA ARG A 219 19.49 17.77 10.13
C ARG A 219 19.91 16.39 10.61
N GLY A 220 21.01 15.88 10.12
CA GLY A 220 21.55 14.58 10.49
C GLY A 220 21.92 13.71 9.29
N PRO A 221 22.28 12.44 9.51
CA PRO A 221 22.86 11.56 8.48
C PRO A 221 21.86 11.13 7.37
N CYS A 222 20.56 11.34 7.58
CA CYS A 222 19.53 11.12 6.55
C CYS A 222 19.44 12.30 5.55
N ARG A 223 20.32 13.29 5.65
CA ARG A 223 20.33 14.45 4.74
C ARG A 223 20.74 14.04 3.33
N LEU A 224 19.95 14.45 2.36
CA LEU A 224 20.27 14.31 0.93
C LEU A 224 21.13 15.49 0.47
N GLU A 225 22.35 15.22 0.05
CA GLU A 225 23.26 16.22 -0.52
C GLU A 225 23.33 16.04 -2.04
N LEU A 226 22.60 16.87 -2.80
CA LEU A 226 22.48 16.74 -4.26
C LEU A 226 23.82 16.69 -5.01
N ARG A 227 24.85 17.35 -4.47
CA ARG A 227 26.21 17.35 -5.06
C ARG A 227 26.97 16.05 -4.83
N LYS A 228 26.54 15.21 -3.88
CA LYS A 228 27.18 13.95 -3.51
C LYS A 228 26.35 12.74 -3.93
N ILE A 229 25.35 12.95 -4.78
CA ILE A 229 24.52 11.87 -5.31
C ILE A 229 25.41 10.88 -6.05
N ARG A 230 25.38 9.63 -5.59
CA ARG A 230 26.15 8.54 -6.17
C ARG A 230 25.40 7.22 -6.01
N LEU A 231 25.52 6.37 -7.02
CA LEU A 231 24.98 5.01 -6.99
C LEU A 231 26.00 4.11 -6.27
N TYR A 232 25.51 3.33 -5.31
CA TYR A 232 26.28 2.35 -4.56
C TYR A 232 25.75 0.94 -4.94
N PRO A 233 26.46 0.17 -5.79
CA PRO A 233 25.95 -1.10 -6.32
C PRO A 233 25.60 -2.14 -5.24
N ASP A 234 26.38 -2.19 -4.16
CA ASP A 234 26.14 -3.04 -2.99
C ASP A 234 24.81 -2.74 -2.30
N ARG A 235 24.50 -1.45 -2.12
CA ARG A 235 23.25 -0.98 -1.53
C ARG A 235 22.07 -1.15 -2.49
N MET A 236 22.28 -0.83 -3.76
CA MET A 236 21.26 -0.98 -4.81
C MET A 236 20.79 -2.43 -4.93
N GLY A 237 21.72 -3.39 -5.00
CA GLY A 237 21.38 -4.81 -5.10
C GLY A 237 20.54 -5.31 -3.92
N GLN A 238 20.87 -4.87 -2.69
CA GLN A 238 20.09 -5.22 -1.50
C GLN A 238 18.70 -4.56 -1.51
N MET A 239 18.58 -3.28 -1.86
CA MET A 239 17.29 -2.59 -1.98
C MET A 239 16.39 -3.25 -3.00
N LEU A 240 16.93 -3.56 -4.19
CA LEU A 240 16.17 -4.21 -5.25
C LEU A 240 15.73 -5.61 -4.85
N ARG A 241 16.60 -6.43 -4.26
CA ARG A 241 16.27 -7.78 -3.81
C ARG A 241 15.13 -7.80 -2.79
N LEU A 242 15.20 -6.92 -1.78
CA LEU A 242 14.18 -6.80 -0.74
C LEU A 242 12.88 -6.21 -1.29
N GLY A 243 13.00 -5.13 -2.06
CA GLY A 243 11.87 -4.39 -2.56
C GLY A 243 11.14 -5.07 -3.70
N PHE A 244 11.87 -5.68 -4.64
CA PHE A 244 11.27 -6.40 -5.76
C PHE A 244 10.44 -7.61 -5.29
N SER A 245 10.93 -8.34 -4.28
CA SER A 245 10.15 -9.44 -3.69
C SER A 245 8.83 -8.94 -3.07
N ALA A 246 8.84 -7.76 -2.46
CA ALA A 246 7.64 -7.14 -1.91
C ALA A 246 6.67 -6.66 -3.00
N GLY A 247 7.19 -6.03 -4.05
CA GLY A 247 6.39 -5.59 -5.19
C GLY A 247 5.76 -6.77 -5.96
N LEU A 248 6.55 -7.82 -6.22
CA LEU A 248 6.08 -9.03 -6.87
C LEU A 248 4.98 -9.71 -6.05
N GLN A 249 5.14 -9.80 -4.73
CA GLN A 249 4.08 -10.30 -3.85
C GLN A 249 2.78 -9.50 -4.02
N GLY A 250 2.86 -8.17 -4.05
CA GLY A 250 1.68 -7.31 -4.23
C GLY A 250 0.98 -7.53 -5.57
N ILE A 251 1.75 -7.66 -6.67
CA ILE A 251 1.21 -7.94 -8.01
C ILE A 251 0.48 -9.28 -8.03
N LEU A 252 1.11 -10.35 -7.54
CA LEU A 252 0.52 -11.68 -7.55
C LEU A 252 -0.68 -11.80 -6.61
N PHE A 253 -0.66 -11.08 -5.50
CA PHE A 253 -1.82 -10.95 -4.61
C PHE A 253 -3.00 -10.28 -5.32
N SER A 254 -2.74 -9.21 -6.08
CA SER A 254 -3.75 -8.53 -6.89
C SER A 254 -4.31 -9.42 -7.99
N ALA A 255 -3.47 -10.16 -8.69
CA ALA A 255 -3.90 -11.12 -9.71
C ALA A 255 -4.82 -12.20 -9.12
N SER A 256 -4.50 -12.71 -7.93
CA SER A 256 -5.36 -13.65 -7.20
C SER A 256 -6.73 -13.03 -6.87
N ASN A 257 -6.75 -11.76 -6.43
CA ASN A 257 -8.01 -11.07 -6.13
C ASN A 257 -8.87 -10.85 -7.38
N VAL A 258 -8.27 -10.54 -8.54
CA VAL A 258 -8.99 -10.44 -9.82
C VAL A 258 -9.66 -11.77 -10.19
N MET A 259 -8.97 -12.90 -10.02
CA MET A 259 -9.53 -14.22 -10.28
C MET A 259 -10.74 -14.52 -9.37
N ILE A 260 -10.65 -14.15 -8.09
CA ILE A 260 -11.78 -14.30 -7.16
C ILE A 260 -12.93 -13.39 -7.55
N GLN A 261 -12.65 -12.15 -7.92
CA GLN A 261 -13.67 -11.20 -8.36
C GLN A 261 -14.41 -11.71 -9.61
N SER A 262 -13.70 -12.35 -10.55
CA SER A 262 -14.33 -13.02 -11.70
C SER A 262 -15.34 -14.09 -11.29
N ALA A 263 -15.03 -14.87 -10.24
CA ALA A 263 -15.98 -15.85 -9.71
C ALA A 263 -17.19 -15.19 -9.04
N ILE A 264 -17.01 -14.07 -8.34
CA ILE A 264 -18.11 -13.30 -7.72
C ILE A 264 -19.00 -12.70 -8.81
N ASN A 265 -18.42 -12.22 -9.90
CA ASN A 265 -19.15 -11.60 -11.01
C ASN A 265 -20.12 -12.59 -11.71
N SER A 266 -19.84 -13.89 -11.66
CA SER A 266 -20.74 -14.92 -12.24
C SER A 266 -22.12 -15.00 -11.54
N PHE A 267 -22.27 -14.44 -10.33
CA PHE A 267 -23.55 -14.38 -9.61
C PHE A 267 -24.47 -13.22 -10.04
N GLY A 268 -24.05 -12.44 -11.01
CA GLY A 268 -24.85 -11.36 -11.60
C GLY A 268 -24.56 -9.97 -11.02
N SER A 269 -25.18 -8.96 -11.63
CA SER A 269 -24.88 -7.55 -11.39
C SER A 269 -25.19 -7.07 -9.96
N VAL A 270 -26.23 -7.60 -9.35
CA VAL A 270 -26.65 -7.25 -7.99
C VAL A 270 -25.58 -7.68 -6.97
N VAL A 271 -25.10 -8.93 -7.06
CA VAL A 271 -24.04 -9.46 -6.18
C VAL A 271 -22.73 -8.73 -6.44
N MET A 272 -22.43 -8.43 -7.70
CA MET A 272 -21.23 -7.65 -8.08
C MET A 272 -21.26 -6.25 -7.46
N ALA A 273 -22.41 -5.54 -7.54
CA ALA A 273 -22.58 -4.20 -6.99
C ALA A 273 -22.45 -4.20 -5.46
N GLY A 274 -23.14 -5.12 -4.75
CA GLY A 274 -23.05 -5.27 -3.29
C GLY A 274 -21.64 -5.64 -2.84
N SER A 275 -20.98 -6.57 -3.56
CA SER A 275 -19.59 -6.95 -3.31
C SER A 275 -18.62 -5.77 -3.49
N SER A 276 -18.82 -4.93 -4.50
CA SER A 276 -18.00 -3.74 -4.76
C SER A 276 -18.16 -2.69 -3.66
N ALA A 277 -19.41 -2.43 -3.20
CA ALA A 277 -19.68 -1.54 -2.08
C ALA A 277 -18.99 -1.99 -0.79
N ALA A 278 -19.10 -3.29 -0.47
CA ALA A 278 -18.43 -3.87 0.69
C ALA A 278 -16.89 -3.78 0.58
N SER A 279 -16.32 -3.99 -0.62
CA SER A 279 -14.88 -3.81 -0.86
C SER A 279 -14.41 -2.39 -0.56
N GLY A 280 -15.23 -1.38 -0.81
CA GLY A 280 -14.94 0.01 -0.43
C GLY A 280 -14.70 0.14 1.08
N ILE A 281 -15.57 -0.45 1.91
CA ILE A 281 -15.43 -0.47 3.38
C ILE A 281 -14.17 -1.23 3.80
N GLU A 282 -13.93 -2.40 3.18
CA GLU A 282 -12.74 -3.23 3.44
C GLU A 282 -11.44 -2.50 3.17
N ASN A 283 -11.37 -1.68 2.11
CA ASN A 283 -10.18 -0.91 1.76
C ASN A 283 -9.81 0.12 2.84
N PHE A 284 -10.79 0.75 3.50
CA PHE A 284 -10.54 1.64 4.63
C PHE A 284 -9.95 0.89 5.82
N ILE A 285 -10.54 -0.26 6.18
CA ILE A 285 -10.04 -1.10 7.27
C ILE A 285 -8.62 -1.59 6.96
N HIS A 286 -8.40 -2.11 5.76
CA HIS A 286 -7.10 -2.58 5.30
C HIS A 286 -6.04 -1.47 5.37
N THR A 287 -6.35 -0.27 4.89
CA THR A 287 -5.43 0.87 4.90
C THR A 287 -5.03 1.26 6.32
N ALA A 288 -5.98 1.24 7.26
CA ALA A 288 -5.69 1.50 8.66
C ALA A 288 -4.77 0.42 9.26
N LEU A 289 -5.02 -0.86 8.99
CA LEU A 289 -4.23 -1.98 9.52
C LEU A 289 -2.84 -2.10 8.86
N ASN A 290 -2.71 -1.77 7.57
CA ASN A 290 -1.44 -1.79 6.83
C ASN A 290 -0.39 -0.84 7.46
N THR A 291 -0.80 0.13 8.24
CA THR A 291 0.09 1.01 9.00
C THR A 291 0.98 0.22 9.97
N PHE A 292 0.45 -0.83 10.59
CA PHE A 292 1.22 -1.66 11.52
C PHE A 292 2.20 -2.58 10.79
N TYR A 293 1.90 -3.00 9.57
CA TYR A 293 2.88 -3.64 8.69
C TYR A 293 4.10 -2.73 8.44
N GLN A 294 3.87 -1.46 8.09
CA GLN A 294 4.93 -0.47 7.87
C GLN A 294 5.71 -0.17 9.16
N SER A 295 5.00 -0.05 10.29
CA SER A 295 5.59 0.10 11.61
C SER A 295 6.47 -1.09 11.97
N ALA A 296 5.99 -2.31 11.74
CA ALA A 296 6.73 -3.54 12.00
C ALA A 296 8.06 -3.58 11.21
N ILE A 297 8.05 -3.24 9.91
CA ILE A 297 9.27 -3.17 9.09
C ILE A 297 10.27 -2.18 9.71
N THR A 298 9.80 -0.96 9.99
CA THR A 298 10.67 0.14 10.43
C THR A 298 11.28 -0.13 11.80
N PHE A 299 10.45 -0.41 12.82
CA PHE A 299 10.93 -0.57 14.18
C PHE A 299 11.68 -1.89 14.41
N THR A 300 11.31 -2.96 13.70
CA THR A 300 12.09 -4.21 13.72
C THR A 300 13.45 -3.99 13.05
N GLY A 301 13.49 -3.34 11.88
CA GLY A 301 14.74 -2.99 11.20
C GLY A 301 15.67 -2.14 12.07
N GLN A 302 15.14 -1.11 12.74
CA GLN A 302 15.90 -0.30 13.71
C GLN A 302 16.43 -1.13 14.88
N SER A 303 15.60 -2.02 15.44
CA SER A 303 16.00 -2.87 16.57
C SER A 303 17.10 -3.85 16.18
N MET A 304 17.00 -4.42 14.98
CA MET A 304 18.05 -5.32 14.45
C MET A 304 19.34 -4.58 14.13
N GLY A 305 19.25 -3.36 13.59
CA GLY A 305 20.41 -2.49 13.41
C GLY A 305 21.12 -2.20 14.73
N ALA A 306 20.37 -1.95 15.80
CA ALA A 306 20.88 -1.73 17.14
C ALA A 306 21.38 -3.00 17.86
N SER A 307 21.35 -4.15 17.19
CA SER A 307 21.69 -5.46 17.79
C SER A 307 20.86 -5.78 19.05
N ASP A 308 19.57 -5.37 19.05
CA ASP A 308 18.64 -5.62 20.14
C ASP A 308 17.45 -6.51 19.70
N PRO A 309 17.65 -7.83 19.64
CA PRO A 309 16.59 -8.77 19.25
C PRO A 309 15.43 -8.83 20.25
N ARG A 310 15.66 -8.53 21.53
CA ARG A 310 14.60 -8.49 22.54
C ARG A 310 13.62 -7.34 22.25
N ARG A 311 14.15 -6.19 21.82
CA ARG A 311 13.34 -5.05 21.40
C ARG A 311 12.55 -5.38 20.11
N ALA A 312 13.14 -6.09 19.15
CA ALA A 312 12.44 -6.56 17.94
C ALA A 312 11.22 -7.45 18.27
N VAL A 313 11.37 -8.37 19.23
CA VAL A 313 10.25 -9.20 19.71
C VAL A 313 9.15 -8.33 20.35
N ARG A 314 9.51 -7.35 21.19
CA ARG A 314 8.53 -6.43 21.79
C ARG A 314 7.82 -5.58 20.74
N VAL A 315 8.53 -5.12 19.70
CA VAL A 315 7.94 -4.41 18.55
C VAL A 315 6.86 -5.26 17.88
N PHE A 316 7.15 -6.53 17.61
CA PHE A 316 6.17 -7.46 17.05
C PHE A 316 4.94 -7.61 17.95
N GLN A 317 5.13 -7.87 19.25
CA GLN A 317 4.03 -8.05 20.21
C GLN A 317 3.12 -6.80 20.28
N ILE A 318 3.71 -5.60 20.34
CA ILE A 318 2.95 -4.34 20.39
C ILE A 318 2.18 -4.11 19.08
N ASN A 319 2.84 -4.26 17.92
CA ASN A 319 2.15 -4.12 16.64
C ASN A 319 1.02 -5.15 16.49
N LEU A 320 1.24 -6.39 16.93
CA LEU A 320 0.23 -7.45 16.91
C LEU A 320 -0.99 -7.07 17.77
N ALA A 321 -0.76 -6.59 19.01
CA ALA A 321 -1.82 -6.15 19.92
C ALA A 321 -2.60 -4.95 19.35
N LEU A 322 -1.90 -3.96 18.78
CA LEU A 322 -2.52 -2.79 18.16
C LEU A 322 -3.33 -3.17 16.91
N THR A 323 -2.78 -4.04 16.06
CA THR A 323 -3.49 -4.56 14.88
C THR A 323 -4.76 -5.30 15.28
N THR A 324 -4.66 -6.15 16.31
CA THR A 324 -5.82 -6.90 16.84
C THR A 324 -6.86 -5.94 17.40
N GLY A 325 -6.46 -5.03 18.29
CA GLY A 325 -7.39 -4.11 18.96
C GLY A 325 -8.08 -3.17 17.97
N LEU A 326 -7.32 -2.49 17.12
CA LEU A 326 -7.88 -1.61 16.09
C LEU A 326 -8.68 -2.40 15.06
N GLY A 327 -8.19 -3.56 14.65
CA GLY A 327 -8.87 -4.40 13.67
C GLY A 327 -10.22 -4.90 14.17
N ILE A 328 -10.30 -5.42 15.38
CA ILE A 328 -11.57 -5.84 15.99
C ILE A 328 -12.52 -4.64 16.12
N LEU A 329 -12.03 -3.50 16.56
CA LEU A 329 -12.84 -2.27 16.67
C LEU A 329 -13.44 -1.88 15.31
N LEU A 330 -12.61 -1.74 14.28
CA LEU A 330 -13.07 -1.32 12.95
C LEU A 330 -13.97 -2.37 12.29
N CYS A 331 -13.66 -3.65 12.42
CA CYS A 331 -14.51 -4.73 11.92
C CYS A 331 -15.88 -4.75 12.62
N THR A 332 -15.93 -4.53 13.95
CA THR A 332 -17.18 -4.46 14.72
C THR A 332 -17.99 -3.23 14.30
N LEU A 333 -17.37 -2.07 14.17
CA LEU A 333 -18.05 -0.86 13.68
C LEU A 333 -18.61 -1.08 12.26
N ALA A 334 -17.84 -1.69 11.37
CA ALA A 334 -18.31 -2.01 10.02
C ALA A 334 -19.54 -2.95 10.03
N GLN A 335 -19.60 -3.91 10.97
CA GLN A 335 -20.75 -4.80 11.11
C GLN A 335 -21.98 -4.08 11.71
N ILE A 336 -21.78 -3.24 12.74
CA ILE A 336 -22.89 -2.50 13.35
C ILE A 336 -23.50 -1.51 12.34
N PHE A 337 -22.66 -0.82 11.59
CA PHE A 337 -23.08 0.20 10.62
C PHE A 337 -23.09 -0.31 9.17
N GLN A 338 -23.17 -1.62 8.93
CA GLN A 338 -23.06 -2.20 7.59
C GLN A 338 -24.06 -1.61 6.60
N VAL A 339 -25.35 -1.49 6.97
CA VAL A 339 -26.38 -0.97 6.08
C VAL A 339 -26.17 0.51 5.75
N PRO A 340 -25.99 1.45 6.72
CA PRO A 340 -25.68 2.83 6.39
C PRO A 340 -24.38 2.99 5.60
N LEU A 341 -23.32 2.21 5.90
CA LEU A 341 -22.05 2.29 5.17
C LEU A 341 -22.19 1.80 3.72
N LEU A 342 -22.91 0.71 3.48
CA LEU A 342 -23.20 0.22 2.12
C LEU A 342 -24.09 1.20 1.36
N GLY A 343 -25.06 1.82 2.04
CA GLY A 343 -25.92 2.85 1.47
C GLY A 343 -25.20 4.11 1.00
N LEU A 344 -23.95 4.37 1.42
CA LEU A 344 -23.13 5.45 0.86
C LEU A 344 -22.71 5.18 -0.60
N TYR A 345 -22.69 3.91 -1.02
CA TYR A 345 -22.25 3.50 -2.35
C TYR A 345 -23.40 3.23 -3.33
N VAL A 346 -24.62 3.08 -2.82
CA VAL A 346 -25.81 2.72 -3.63
C VAL A 346 -26.87 3.81 -3.49
N GLN A 347 -27.41 4.27 -4.60
CA GLN A 347 -28.47 5.29 -4.56
C GLN A 347 -29.77 4.65 -4.03
N SER A 348 -30.40 5.29 -3.05
CA SER A 348 -31.67 4.82 -2.45
C SER A 348 -32.84 4.81 -3.42
N SER A 349 -32.74 5.48 -4.57
CA SER A 349 -33.72 5.47 -5.66
C SER A 349 -33.58 4.29 -6.62
N ASP A 350 -32.53 3.47 -6.49
CA ASP A 350 -32.32 2.31 -7.35
C ASP A 350 -33.33 1.21 -7.00
N PRO A 351 -34.09 0.68 -7.98
CA PRO A 351 -35.01 -0.43 -7.76
C PRO A 351 -34.38 -1.69 -7.15
N ALA A 352 -33.07 -1.89 -7.37
CA ALA A 352 -32.30 -3.01 -6.82
C ALA A 352 -31.65 -2.71 -5.46
N TYR A 353 -31.90 -1.52 -4.86
CA TYR A 353 -31.23 -1.07 -3.64
C TYR A 353 -31.18 -2.13 -2.53
N ASP A 354 -32.36 -2.66 -2.15
CA ASP A 354 -32.45 -3.65 -1.06
C ASP A 354 -31.69 -4.95 -1.37
N ALA A 355 -31.75 -5.40 -2.62
CA ALA A 355 -31.05 -6.60 -3.07
C ALA A 355 -29.52 -6.40 -3.09
N VAL A 356 -29.05 -5.23 -3.52
CA VAL A 356 -27.63 -4.87 -3.52
C VAL A 356 -27.10 -4.73 -2.10
N ILE A 357 -27.85 -4.08 -1.19
CA ILE A 357 -27.51 -3.98 0.24
C ILE A 357 -27.42 -5.37 0.87
N ALA A 358 -28.43 -6.24 0.62
CA ALA A 358 -28.41 -7.60 1.14
C ALA A 358 -27.19 -8.38 0.67
N ALA A 359 -26.83 -8.31 -0.61
CA ALA A 359 -25.62 -8.94 -1.14
C ALA A 359 -24.33 -8.37 -0.53
N GLY A 360 -24.26 -7.06 -0.29
CA GLY A 360 -23.14 -6.39 0.39
C GLY A 360 -23.00 -6.84 1.85
N VAL A 361 -24.13 -6.97 2.57
CA VAL A 361 -24.17 -7.47 3.95
C VAL A 361 -23.57 -8.87 4.06
N VAL A 362 -23.88 -9.78 3.12
CA VAL A 362 -23.29 -11.14 3.08
C VAL A 362 -21.76 -11.07 3.05
N ARG A 363 -21.21 -10.20 2.21
CA ARG A 363 -19.75 -10.04 2.13
C ARG A 363 -19.18 -9.42 3.41
N VAL A 364 -19.79 -8.37 3.96
CA VAL A 364 -19.33 -7.74 5.22
C VAL A 364 -19.30 -8.77 6.35
N LEU A 365 -20.32 -9.61 6.48
CA LEU A 365 -20.38 -10.63 7.53
C LEU A 365 -19.37 -11.75 7.34
N ALA A 366 -19.14 -12.18 6.10
CA ALA A 366 -18.22 -13.28 5.81
C ALA A 366 -16.75 -12.85 5.82
N LEU A 367 -16.43 -11.65 5.33
CA LEU A 367 -15.07 -11.22 5.05
C LEU A 367 -14.61 -10.08 5.97
N SER A 368 -15.36 -8.98 6.03
CA SER A 368 -14.94 -7.80 6.83
C SER A 368 -14.84 -8.13 8.32
N ARG A 369 -15.65 -9.08 8.81
CA ARG A 369 -15.57 -9.59 10.19
C ARG A 369 -14.20 -10.13 10.56
N PHE A 370 -13.48 -10.70 9.62
CA PHE A 370 -12.17 -11.33 9.82
C PHE A 370 -10.99 -10.54 9.24
N GLN A 371 -11.22 -9.31 8.78
CA GLN A 371 -10.17 -8.46 8.19
C GLN A 371 -8.99 -8.22 9.15
N TRP A 372 -9.22 -8.22 10.46
CA TRP A 372 -8.16 -8.14 11.47
C TRP A 372 -7.16 -9.29 11.38
N VAL A 373 -7.59 -10.49 10.97
CA VAL A 373 -6.68 -11.65 10.73
C VAL A 373 -5.75 -11.35 9.55
N GLY A 374 -6.27 -10.70 8.49
CA GLY A 374 -5.46 -10.19 7.39
C GLY A 374 -4.38 -9.20 7.87
N GLY A 375 -4.77 -8.29 8.77
CA GLY A 375 -3.84 -7.37 9.43
C GLY A 375 -2.75 -8.07 10.24
N LEU A 376 -3.09 -9.16 10.96
CA LEU A 376 -2.10 -9.99 11.69
C LEU A 376 -1.10 -10.63 10.73
N MET A 377 -1.59 -11.20 9.63
CA MET A 377 -0.76 -11.79 8.58
C MET A 377 0.23 -10.76 8.02
N GLU A 378 -0.24 -9.55 7.70
CA GLU A 378 0.60 -8.47 7.22
C GLU A 378 1.62 -7.99 8.26
N THR A 379 1.21 -7.82 9.52
CA THR A 379 2.11 -7.43 10.61
C THR A 379 3.24 -8.44 10.81
N ALA A 380 2.93 -9.73 10.76
CA ALA A 380 3.93 -10.80 10.82
C ALA A 380 4.87 -10.77 9.60
N CYS A 381 4.33 -10.59 8.39
CA CYS A 381 5.10 -10.40 7.16
C CYS A 381 6.05 -9.19 7.27
N GLY A 382 5.55 -8.05 7.77
CA GLY A 382 6.33 -6.84 8.00
C GLY A 382 7.48 -7.06 8.98
N THR A 383 7.24 -7.82 10.05
CA THR A 383 8.27 -8.17 11.03
C THR A 383 9.36 -9.04 10.39
N LEU A 384 9.01 -10.07 9.61
CA LEU A 384 9.97 -10.89 8.88
C LEU A 384 10.83 -10.05 7.91
N ARG A 385 10.23 -9.09 7.23
CA ARG A 385 10.96 -8.14 6.38
C ARG A 385 11.88 -7.24 7.19
N GLY A 386 11.43 -6.77 8.35
CA GLY A 386 12.25 -6.03 9.31
C GLY A 386 13.42 -6.82 9.88
N LEU A 387 13.33 -8.15 9.91
CA LEU A 387 14.44 -9.06 10.23
C LEU A 387 15.40 -9.27 9.03
N GLY A 388 15.05 -8.77 7.85
CA GLY A 388 15.87 -8.89 6.63
C GLY A 388 15.48 -10.05 5.71
N HIS A 389 14.41 -10.78 6.02
CA HIS A 389 13.91 -11.83 5.13
C HIS A 389 13.10 -11.23 3.98
N SER A 390 13.56 -11.39 2.75
CA SER A 390 12.83 -10.92 1.57
C SER A 390 11.95 -12.00 0.96
N MET A 391 12.50 -13.20 0.78
CA MET A 391 11.85 -14.28 0.03
C MET A 391 10.89 -15.11 0.86
N ASN A 392 11.22 -15.42 2.12
CA ASN A 392 10.38 -16.27 2.98
C ASN A 392 8.95 -15.73 3.13
N PRO A 393 8.72 -14.44 3.54
CA PRO A 393 7.37 -13.92 3.66
C PRO A 393 6.67 -13.84 2.30
N THR A 394 7.41 -13.56 1.21
CA THR A 394 6.85 -13.49 -0.14
C THR A 394 6.34 -14.87 -0.59
N VAL A 395 7.18 -15.89 -0.53
CA VAL A 395 6.80 -17.27 -0.93
C VAL A 395 5.66 -17.79 -0.07
N THR A 396 5.71 -17.57 1.25
CA THR A 396 4.65 -17.99 2.17
C THR A 396 3.30 -17.33 1.82
N THR A 397 3.30 -16.02 1.55
CA THR A 397 2.07 -15.32 1.15
C THR A 397 1.56 -15.78 -0.21
N LEU A 398 2.46 -16.05 -1.17
CA LEU A 398 2.07 -16.56 -2.49
C LEU A 398 1.42 -17.93 -2.40
N ILE A 399 1.98 -18.84 -1.61
CA ILE A 399 1.41 -20.17 -1.43
C ILE A 399 0.14 -20.11 -0.57
N GLY A 400 0.21 -19.46 0.59
CA GLY A 400 -0.85 -19.45 1.58
C GLY A 400 -2.03 -18.55 1.23
N ALA A 401 -1.79 -17.37 0.64
CA ALA A 401 -2.87 -16.44 0.32
C ALA A 401 -3.26 -16.45 -1.17
N CYS A 402 -2.34 -16.66 -2.11
CA CYS A 402 -2.68 -16.63 -3.53
C CYS A 402 -3.04 -18.03 -4.06
N LEU A 403 -2.11 -18.98 -3.99
CA LEU A 403 -2.31 -20.31 -4.55
C LEU A 403 -3.47 -21.04 -3.86
N LEU A 404 -3.58 -20.96 -2.54
CA LEU A 404 -4.66 -21.58 -1.79
C LEU A 404 -6.03 -21.07 -2.25
N ARG A 405 -6.19 -19.76 -2.54
CA ARG A 405 -7.44 -19.20 -3.05
C ARG A 405 -7.76 -19.68 -4.47
N VAL A 406 -6.74 -19.85 -5.31
CA VAL A 406 -6.90 -20.44 -6.63
C VAL A 406 -7.40 -21.89 -6.51
N VAL A 407 -6.74 -22.69 -5.66
CA VAL A 407 -7.16 -24.08 -5.40
C VAL A 407 -8.59 -24.10 -4.82
N TRP A 408 -8.90 -23.20 -3.88
CA TRP A 408 -10.24 -23.08 -3.28
C TRP A 408 -11.33 -22.85 -4.33
N ARG A 409 -11.05 -21.99 -5.34
CA ARG A 409 -11.98 -21.72 -6.43
C ARG A 409 -12.34 -22.98 -7.21
N TYR A 410 -11.34 -23.82 -7.52
CA TYR A 410 -11.55 -25.02 -8.33
C TYR A 410 -11.91 -26.29 -7.51
N THR A 411 -12.00 -26.20 -6.20
CA THR A 411 -12.36 -27.30 -5.30
C THR A 411 -13.59 -26.96 -4.47
N VAL A 412 -13.41 -26.19 -3.41
CA VAL A 412 -14.48 -25.88 -2.43
C VAL A 412 -15.61 -25.10 -3.08
N PHE A 413 -15.26 -24.08 -3.89
CA PHE A 413 -16.28 -23.27 -4.55
C PHE A 413 -17.07 -24.05 -5.59
N GLU A 414 -16.43 -24.90 -6.39
CA GLU A 414 -17.14 -25.78 -7.34
C GLU A 414 -18.05 -26.80 -6.63
N ALA A 415 -17.65 -27.28 -5.46
CA ALA A 415 -18.45 -28.24 -4.68
C ALA A 415 -19.65 -27.59 -3.97
N VAL A 416 -19.51 -26.35 -3.49
CA VAL A 416 -20.54 -25.68 -2.67
C VAL A 416 -21.44 -24.76 -3.51
N GLY A 417 -20.90 -24.07 -4.50
CA GLY A 417 -21.63 -23.24 -5.47
C GLY A 417 -22.21 -21.92 -4.90
N THR A 418 -21.81 -21.48 -3.70
CA THR A 418 -22.33 -20.25 -3.08
C THR A 418 -21.29 -19.13 -3.06
N VAL A 419 -21.74 -17.87 -3.13
CA VAL A 419 -20.85 -16.71 -3.07
C VAL A 419 -20.15 -16.60 -1.71
N GLU A 420 -20.82 -17.00 -0.63
CA GLU A 420 -20.24 -17.02 0.71
C GLU A 420 -19.04 -17.97 0.79
N SER A 421 -19.11 -19.14 0.14
CA SER A 421 -17.99 -20.08 0.11
C SER A 421 -16.74 -19.43 -0.49
N MET A 422 -16.92 -18.55 -1.47
CA MET A 422 -15.82 -17.78 -2.07
C MET A 422 -15.24 -16.75 -1.10
N TYR A 423 -16.08 -16.05 -0.34
CA TYR A 423 -15.62 -15.10 0.67
C TYR A 423 -14.83 -15.76 1.79
N TRP A 424 -15.17 -16.95 2.21
CA TRP A 424 -14.46 -17.71 3.24
C TRP A 424 -13.03 -18.08 2.85
N SER A 425 -12.70 -18.10 1.57
CA SER A 425 -11.33 -18.32 1.10
C SER A 425 -10.33 -17.30 1.67
N TYR A 426 -10.78 -16.07 1.95
CA TYR A 426 -9.94 -14.99 2.48
C TYR A 426 -9.52 -15.23 3.93
N PRO A 427 -10.44 -15.35 4.91
CA PRO A 427 -10.07 -15.57 6.31
C PRO A 427 -9.24 -16.82 6.50
N VAL A 428 -9.58 -17.93 5.81
CA VAL A 428 -8.84 -19.19 5.89
C VAL A 428 -7.41 -19.02 5.38
N SER A 429 -7.24 -18.37 4.23
CA SER A 429 -5.92 -18.11 3.64
C SER A 429 -5.09 -17.17 4.50
N TRP A 430 -5.68 -16.13 5.08
CA TRP A 430 -4.98 -15.21 5.98
C TRP A 430 -4.50 -15.91 7.26
N LEU A 431 -5.39 -16.70 7.88
CA LEU A 431 -5.05 -17.44 9.10
C LEU A 431 -3.92 -18.43 8.87
N LEU A 432 -4.01 -19.23 7.80
CA LEU A 432 -2.99 -20.21 7.47
C LEU A 432 -1.62 -19.55 7.20
N THR A 433 -1.63 -18.49 6.40
CA THR A 433 -0.42 -17.72 6.09
C THR A 433 0.18 -17.09 7.36
N PHE A 434 -0.66 -16.53 8.23
CA PHE A 434 -0.24 -15.98 9.51
C PHE A 434 0.43 -17.03 10.40
N LEU A 435 -0.16 -18.22 10.53
CA LEU A 435 0.41 -19.32 11.32
C LEU A 435 1.78 -19.74 10.79
N ILE A 436 1.95 -19.82 9.46
CA ILE A 436 3.25 -20.12 8.86
C ILE A 436 4.26 -19.00 9.14
N HIS A 437 3.86 -17.73 9.05
CA HIS A 437 4.74 -16.60 9.43
C HIS A 437 5.15 -16.68 10.91
N LEU A 438 4.25 -17.09 11.82
CA LEU A 438 4.59 -17.27 13.24
C LEU A 438 5.64 -18.38 13.45
N ILE A 439 5.58 -19.47 12.68
CA ILE A 439 6.60 -20.54 12.76
C ILE A 439 7.97 -19.98 12.37
N TYR A 440 8.07 -19.19 11.29
CA TYR A 440 9.33 -18.53 10.91
C TYR A 440 9.81 -17.56 11.98
N LEU A 441 8.93 -16.71 12.51
CA LEU A 441 9.27 -15.74 13.56
C LEU A 441 9.75 -16.42 14.84
N GLU A 442 9.13 -17.52 15.24
CA GLU A 442 9.54 -18.27 16.42
C GLU A 442 10.91 -18.93 16.21
N ARG A 443 11.17 -19.48 15.01
CA ARG A 443 12.48 -20.02 14.65
C ARG A 443 13.58 -18.95 14.72
N ASP A 444 13.30 -17.77 14.14
CA ASP A 444 14.24 -16.65 14.17
C ASP A 444 14.46 -16.13 15.60
N ARG A 445 13.40 -16.03 16.40
CA ARG A 445 13.48 -15.65 17.81
C ARG A 445 14.43 -16.57 18.58
N ARG A 446 14.27 -17.88 18.44
CA ARG A 446 15.14 -18.86 19.11
C ARG A 446 16.61 -18.69 18.68
N ARG A 447 16.85 -18.57 17.38
CA ARG A 447 18.19 -18.38 16.83
C ARG A 447 18.86 -17.11 17.37
N LEU A 448 18.17 -15.97 17.28
CA LEU A 448 18.70 -14.66 17.72
C LEU A 448 18.94 -14.60 19.23
N MET A 449 18.12 -15.30 20.04
CA MET A 449 18.33 -15.37 21.48
C MET A 449 19.55 -16.21 21.84
N VAL A 450 19.82 -17.31 21.14
CA VAL A 450 21.02 -18.15 21.32
C VAL A 450 22.26 -17.36 20.92
N GLU A 451 22.28 -16.73 19.75
CA GLU A 451 23.42 -15.92 19.29
C GLU A 451 23.74 -14.77 20.26
N ASN A 452 22.73 -14.11 20.83
CA ASN A 452 22.90 -13.02 21.80
C ASN A 452 23.41 -13.51 23.17
N THR A 453 23.12 -14.76 23.53
CA THR A 453 23.65 -15.37 24.78
C THR A 453 25.10 -15.82 24.61
N ALA A 454 25.48 -16.28 23.42
CA ALA A 454 26.84 -16.68 23.11
C ALA A 454 27.82 -15.49 22.93
N ALA A 455 27.28 -14.30 22.61
CA ALA A 455 28.07 -13.07 22.42
C ALA A 455 28.31 -12.26 23.73
N ARG A 456 27.71 -12.67 24.83
CA ARG A 456 27.91 -12.13 26.19
C ARG A 456 28.82 -12.99 27.01
#